data_48cb50f3e196f357e7cef9848df196d0
#
_entry.id   48cb50f3e196f357e7cef9848df196d0
#
_cell.length_a   1.000
_cell.length_b   1.000
_cell.length_c   1.000
_cell.angle_alpha   90.00
_cell.angle_beta   90.00
_cell.angle_gamma   90.00
#
_symmetry.space_group_name_H-M   'P 1'
#
loop_
_entity.id
_entity.type
_entity.pdbx_description
1 polymer ?
#
loop_
_entity_poly.entity_id
_entity_poly.type
_entity_poly.pdbx_seq_one_letter_code
_entity_poly.pdbx_strand_id
1 'polypeptide(L)'
;LLAGQSIPHARGVFYTNVNGKTLLISASGLYVLLAVLFRAAAAHGIRGERIPIRVSLMGRTVALMALRDTGHRLRDISGNPVLTVELRCFPQLAAEVSQLPAVEALPLLRRKYPELRPQLLPIHTAAGSGLLLSVKSDWASIDEQCYPGIRIALVKTELGSGYTALWGGERSQDYVELGVEAAVPA
;
A
#
# COMPACT_ATOMS: atom_id res chain seq x y z
N LEU A 1 44.64 17.86 29.26
CA LEU A 1 45.93 17.36 28.75
C LEU A 1 45.67 16.02 28.05
N LEU A 2 45.30 16.07 26.77
CA LEU A 2 45.22 14.90 25.91
C LEU A 2 46.62 14.64 25.35
N ALA A 3 47.31 13.66 25.93
CA ALA A 3 48.58 13.20 25.41
C ALA A 3 48.34 12.61 24.00
N GLY A 4 49.01 13.21 23.01
CA GLY A 4 48.97 12.72 21.64
C GLY A 4 49.60 11.34 21.54
N GLN A 5 48.78 10.31 21.45
CA GLN A 5 49.22 8.99 21.04
C GLN A 5 49.43 9.03 19.53
N SER A 6 50.67 8.93 19.08
CA SER A 6 51.01 8.74 17.67
C SER A 6 50.45 7.38 17.23
N ILE A 7 49.54 7.41 16.27
CA ILE A 7 48.99 6.18 15.69
C ILE A 7 50.08 5.55 14.83
N PRO A 8 50.57 4.34 15.18
CA PRO A 8 51.57 3.68 14.36
C PRO A 8 50.92 3.23 13.04
N HIS A 9 51.46 3.62 11.89
CA HIS A 9 51.02 3.15 10.59
C HIS A 9 52.22 2.51 9.88
N ALA A 10 51.97 1.35 9.32
CA ALA A 10 52.90 0.65 8.44
C ALA A 10 52.10 0.21 7.18
N ARG A 11 52.66 0.54 6.02
CA ARG A 11 52.10 0.18 4.69
C ARG A 11 50.65 0.65 4.45
N GLY A 12 50.27 1.82 4.95
CA GLY A 12 48.91 2.37 4.73
C GLY A 12 47.78 1.71 5.52
N VAL A 13 48.09 0.85 6.49
CA VAL A 13 47.11 0.24 7.40
C VAL A 13 47.18 0.92 8.74
N PHE A 14 46.06 1.47 9.23
CA PHE A 14 45.94 2.05 10.56
C PHE A 14 45.67 0.93 11.57
N TYR A 15 46.60 0.74 12.48
CA TYR A 15 46.43 -0.16 13.63
C TYR A 15 45.85 0.63 14.80
N THR A 16 44.58 0.50 15.06
CA THR A 16 43.96 0.99 16.30
C THR A 16 44.11 -0.08 17.37
N ASN A 17 44.78 0.23 18.45
CA ASN A 17 44.91 -0.67 19.59
C ASN A 17 43.60 -0.71 20.40
N VAL A 18 42.54 -1.15 19.73
CA VAL A 18 41.19 -1.26 20.33
C VAL A 18 41.15 -2.56 21.11
N ASN A 19 40.93 -2.47 22.40
CA ASN A 19 40.71 -3.64 23.24
C ASN A 19 39.44 -4.37 22.76
N GLY A 20 39.53 -5.70 22.55
CA GLY A 20 38.39 -6.52 22.11
C GLY A 20 37.14 -6.36 23.00
N LYS A 21 37.33 -6.11 24.30
CA LYS A 21 36.18 -5.81 25.19
C LYS A 21 35.48 -4.49 24.82
N THR A 22 36.24 -3.43 24.48
CA THR A 22 35.68 -2.15 24.05
C THR A 22 34.91 -2.30 22.74
N LEU A 23 35.44 -3.09 21.81
CA LEU A 23 34.78 -3.37 20.53
C LEU A 23 33.46 -4.14 20.72
N LEU A 24 33.47 -5.14 21.60
CA LEU A 24 32.26 -5.94 21.92
C LEU A 24 31.20 -5.06 22.60
N ILE A 25 31.59 -4.23 23.58
CA ILE A 25 30.64 -3.32 24.27
C ILE A 25 30.04 -2.31 23.28
N SER A 26 30.86 -1.71 22.41
CA SER A 26 30.41 -0.76 21.41
C SER A 26 29.44 -1.39 20.39
N ALA A 27 29.77 -2.58 19.90
CA ALA A 27 28.91 -3.32 18.99
C ALA A 27 27.58 -3.72 19.63
N SER A 28 27.61 -4.19 20.87
CA SER A 28 26.41 -4.53 21.63
C SER A 28 25.55 -3.29 21.91
N GLY A 29 26.15 -2.17 22.28
CA GLY A 29 25.45 -0.91 22.50
C GLY A 29 24.80 -0.39 21.23
N LEU A 30 25.50 -0.44 20.09
CA LEU A 30 24.94 -0.05 18.79
C LEU A 30 23.79 -0.98 18.38
N TYR A 31 23.93 -2.29 18.59
CA TYR A 31 22.86 -3.24 18.29
C TYR A 31 21.59 -2.95 19.10
N VAL A 32 21.73 -2.73 20.42
CA VAL A 32 20.58 -2.38 21.28
C VAL A 32 19.96 -1.06 20.84
N LEU A 33 20.75 -0.05 20.54
CA LEU A 33 20.27 1.24 20.05
C LEU A 33 19.46 1.07 18.75
N LEU A 34 20.00 0.35 17.77
CA LEU A 34 19.30 0.07 16.51
C LEU A 34 18.03 -0.73 16.75
N ALA A 35 18.06 -1.75 17.59
CA ALA A 35 16.89 -2.57 17.91
C ALA A 35 15.78 -1.70 18.54
N VAL A 36 16.11 -0.78 19.44
CA VAL A 36 15.16 0.15 20.06
C VAL A 36 14.61 1.12 19.00
N LEU A 37 15.46 1.69 18.16
CA LEU A 37 15.04 2.61 17.10
C LEU A 37 14.11 1.92 16.10
N PHE A 38 14.45 0.71 15.64
CA PHE A 38 13.58 -0.04 14.74
C PHE A 38 12.26 -0.46 15.41
N ARG A 39 12.30 -0.84 16.69
CA ARG A 39 11.09 -1.17 17.45
C ARG A 39 10.20 0.07 17.66
N ALA A 40 10.79 1.22 17.96
CA ALA A 40 10.06 2.49 18.06
C ALA A 40 9.49 2.92 16.71
N ALA A 41 10.25 2.81 15.62
CA ALA A 41 9.78 3.10 14.28
C ALA A 41 8.63 2.15 13.86
N ALA A 42 8.73 0.86 14.16
CA ALA A 42 7.66 -0.13 13.93
C ALA A 42 6.41 0.13 14.79
N ALA A 43 6.59 0.55 16.05
CA ALA A 43 5.48 0.91 16.95
C ALA A 43 4.75 2.20 16.52
N HIS A 44 5.46 3.12 15.86
CA HIS A 44 4.85 4.33 15.28
C HIS A 44 4.09 4.04 14.00
N GLY A 45 4.09 2.79 13.51
CA GLY A 45 3.34 2.31 12.35
C GLY A 45 3.41 3.27 11.17
N ILE A 46 3.23 2.80 9.97
CA ILE A 46 3.00 3.66 8.81
C ILE A 46 1.75 4.51 9.13
N ARG A 47 1.96 5.73 9.65
CA ARG A 47 0.88 6.72 9.78
C ARG A 47 0.57 7.25 8.39
N GLY A 48 0.08 6.36 7.51
CA GLY A 48 -0.51 6.78 6.27
C GLY A 48 -1.72 7.66 6.57
N GLU A 49 -1.89 8.69 5.80
CA GLU A 49 -3.06 9.56 5.85
C GLU A 49 -4.32 8.72 5.59
N ARG A 50 -5.29 8.79 6.51
CA ARG A 50 -6.59 8.13 6.34
C ARG A 50 -7.53 9.10 5.68
N ILE A 51 -8.10 8.69 4.56
CA ILE A 51 -9.02 9.51 3.78
C ILE A 51 -10.38 8.83 3.70
N PRO A 52 -11.49 9.56 3.92
CA PRO A 52 -12.82 9.04 3.68
C PRO A 52 -13.05 8.92 2.18
N ILE A 53 -13.57 7.77 1.74
CA ILE A 53 -13.91 7.53 0.34
C ILE A 53 -15.34 7.02 0.23
N ARG A 54 -15.97 7.25 -0.92
CA ARG A 54 -17.26 6.66 -1.29
C ARG A 54 -17.08 5.88 -2.58
N VAL A 55 -17.63 4.70 -2.62
CA VAL A 55 -17.55 3.82 -3.79
C VAL A 55 -18.95 3.36 -4.15
N SER A 56 -19.36 3.54 -5.39
CA SER A 56 -20.58 2.98 -5.94
C SER A 56 -20.26 1.73 -6.74
N LEU A 57 -20.93 0.65 -6.42
CA LEU A 57 -20.81 -0.63 -7.11
C LEU A 57 -22.18 -1.26 -7.22
N MET A 58 -22.61 -1.60 -8.44
CA MET A 58 -23.96 -2.15 -8.72
C MET A 58 -25.08 -1.26 -8.16
N GLY A 59 -24.97 0.05 -8.32
CA GLY A 59 -25.93 1.04 -7.85
C GLY A 59 -25.98 1.23 -6.32
N ARG A 60 -25.08 0.58 -5.56
CA ARG A 60 -24.99 0.73 -4.11
C ARG A 60 -23.72 1.50 -3.74
N THR A 61 -23.91 2.54 -2.95
CA THR A 61 -22.79 3.35 -2.45
C THR A 61 -22.39 2.91 -1.05
N VAL A 62 -21.09 2.66 -0.87
CA VAL A 62 -20.48 2.29 0.40
C VAL A 62 -19.49 3.38 0.79
N ALA A 63 -19.59 3.87 2.03
CA ALA A 63 -18.58 4.77 2.61
C ALA A 63 -17.50 3.94 3.30
N LEU A 64 -16.25 4.20 2.98
CA LEU A 64 -15.08 3.46 3.45
C LEU A 64 -14.02 4.44 3.95
N MET A 65 -13.12 3.92 4.79
CA MET A 65 -11.89 4.61 5.15
C MET A 65 -10.73 3.99 4.36
N ALA A 66 -10.05 4.78 3.56
CA ALA A 66 -8.85 4.34 2.85
C ALA A 66 -7.59 4.85 3.54
N LEU A 67 -6.54 4.04 3.50
CA LEU A 67 -5.19 4.46 3.82
C LEU A 67 -4.53 4.94 2.51
N ARG A 68 -4.03 6.18 2.51
CA ARG A 68 -3.17 6.67 1.44
C ARG A 68 -1.79 6.02 1.59
N ASP A 69 -1.46 5.14 0.67
CA ASP A 69 -0.19 4.42 0.65
C ASP A 69 0.60 4.79 -0.60
N THR A 70 1.61 5.64 -0.43
CA THR A 70 2.50 6.07 -1.52
C THR A 70 3.31 4.92 -2.13
N GLY A 71 3.43 3.80 -1.40
CA GLY A 71 4.02 2.55 -1.90
C GLY A 71 3.07 1.70 -2.74
N HIS A 72 1.78 1.98 -2.70
CA HIS A 72 0.76 1.23 -3.43
C HIS A 72 0.77 1.62 -4.92
N ARG A 73 1.46 0.84 -5.74
CA ARG A 73 1.63 1.09 -7.18
C ARG A 73 0.78 0.19 -8.07
N LEU A 74 -0.32 -0.34 -7.54
CA LEU A 74 -1.20 -1.19 -8.34
C LEU A 74 -1.88 -0.37 -9.44
N ARG A 75 -1.70 -0.82 -10.67
CA ARG A 75 -2.27 -0.20 -11.87
C ARG A 75 -3.08 -1.23 -12.65
N ASP A 76 -4.08 -0.78 -13.37
CA ASP A 76 -4.79 -1.61 -14.33
C ASP A 76 -3.99 -1.76 -15.64
N ILE A 77 -4.51 -2.53 -16.58
CA ILE A 77 -3.86 -2.75 -17.89
C ILE A 77 -3.71 -1.46 -18.73
N SER A 78 -4.45 -0.41 -18.38
CA SER A 78 -4.37 0.91 -19.03
C SER A 78 -3.47 1.88 -18.27
N GLY A 79 -2.83 1.44 -17.19
CA GLY A 79 -1.95 2.26 -16.36
C GLY A 79 -2.68 3.12 -15.32
N ASN A 80 -4.02 3.04 -15.23
CA ASN A 80 -4.77 3.81 -14.25
C ASN A 80 -4.59 3.26 -12.83
N PRO A 81 -4.62 4.12 -11.81
CA PRO A 81 -4.53 3.69 -10.42
C PRO A 81 -5.72 2.79 -10.06
N VAL A 82 -5.46 1.78 -9.24
CA VAL A 82 -6.44 0.82 -8.76
C VAL A 82 -6.66 1.04 -7.28
N LEU A 83 -7.94 1.13 -6.89
CA LEU A 83 -8.34 1.16 -5.49
C LEU A 83 -8.36 -0.28 -4.95
N THR A 84 -7.63 -0.57 -3.88
CA THR A 84 -7.71 -1.89 -3.22
C THR A 84 -8.72 -1.80 -2.08
N VAL A 85 -9.70 -2.71 -2.05
CA VAL A 85 -10.78 -2.73 -1.04
C VAL A 85 -10.97 -4.14 -0.50
N GLU A 86 -11.25 -4.25 0.78
CA GLU A 86 -11.61 -5.52 1.39
C GLU A 86 -12.94 -6.04 0.83
N LEU A 87 -12.96 -7.29 0.40
CA LEU A 87 -14.13 -7.94 -0.20
C LEU A 87 -15.37 -7.87 0.72
N ARG A 88 -15.17 -7.91 2.03
CA ARG A 88 -16.27 -7.84 3.02
C ARG A 88 -17.08 -6.53 2.95
N CYS A 89 -16.51 -5.47 2.38
CA CYS A 89 -17.22 -4.20 2.17
C CYS A 89 -18.33 -4.31 1.10
N PHE A 90 -18.32 -5.38 0.31
CA PHE A 90 -19.31 -5.69 -0.71
C PHE A 90 -19.99 -7.04 -0.44
N PRO A 91 -20.96 -7.10 0.49
CA PRO A 91 -21.53 -8.38 0.97
C PRO A 91 -22.08 -9.27 -0.14
N GLN A 92 -22.64 -8.69 -1.20
CA GLN A 92 -23.17 -9.46 -2.35
C GLN A 92 -22.06 -10.20 -3.10
N LEU A 93 -20.91 -9.51 -3.35
CA LEU A 93 -19.77 -10.17 -3.98
C LEU A 93 -19.09 -11.15 -3.02
N ALA A 94 -19.01 -10.78 -1.74
CA ALA A 94 -18.41 -11.64 -0.73
C ALA A 94 -19.14 -12.98 -0.61
N ALA A 95 -20.49 -12.98 -0.66
CA ALA A 95 -21.29 -14.20 -0.63
C ALA A 95 -20.97 -15.14 -1.80
N GLU A 96 -20.61 -14.60 -2.95
CA GLU A 96 -20.35 -15.38 -4.17
C GLU A 96 -18.91 -15.91 -4.24
N VAL A 97 -17.93 -15.11 -3.84
CA VAL A 97 -16.52 -15.39 -4.17
C VAL A 97 -15.56 -15.46 -2.98
N SER A 98 -16.04 -15.31 -1.74
CA SER A 98 -15.15 -15.32 -0.57
C SER A 98 -14.34 -16.60 -0.42
N GLN A 99 -14.93 -17.74 -0.78
CA GLN A 99 -14.30 -19.06 -0.66
C GLN A 99 -13.54 -19.50 -1.93
N LEU A 100 -13.70 -18.79 -3.05
CA LEU A 100 -13.11 -19.20 -4.33
C LEU A 100 -11.76 -18.53 -4.57
N PRO A 101 -10.75 -19.23 -5.09
CA PRO A 101 -9.55 -18.59 -5.62
C PRO A 101 -9.92 -17.54 -6.69
N ALA A 102 -9.09 -16.50 -6.87
CA ALA A 102 -9.37 -15.42 -7.82
C ALA A 102 -9.60 -15.93 -9.26
N VAL A 103 -8.86 -16.97 -9.65
CA VAL A 103 -8.98 -17.59 -10.98
C VAL A 103 -10.33 -18.25 -11.19
N GLU A 104 -10.86 -18.91 -10.16
CA GLU A 104 -12.17 -19.56 -10.21
C GLU A 104 -13.34 -18.58 -10.07
N ALA A 105 -13.14 -17.52 -9.28
CA ALA A 105 -14.12 -16.46 -9.08
C ALA A 105 -14.36 -15.64 -10.37
N LEU A 106 -13.33 -15.46 -11.21
CA LEU A 106 -13.42 -14.67 -12.43
C LEU A 106 -14.53 -15.13 -13.39
N PRO A 107 -14.59 -16.40 -13.84
CA PRO A 107 -15.64 -16.86 -14.75
C PRO A 107 -17.04 -16.79 -14.13
N LEU A 108 -17.15 -17.01 -12.83
CA LEU A 108 -18.41 -16.85 -12.11
C LEU A 108 -18.93 -15.41 -12.19
N LEU A 109 -18.07 -14.42 -11.84
CA LEU A 109 -18.45 -13.02 -11.88
C LEU A 109 -18.71 -12.53 -13.31
N ARG A 110 -17.94 -12.97 -14.29
CA ARG A 110 -18.18 -12.63 -15.71
C ARG A 110 -19.56 -13.06 -16.20
N ARG A 111 -20.01 -14.22 -15.74
CA ARG A 111 -21.33 -14.74 -16.11
C ARG A 111 -22.46 -14.05 -15.35
N LYS A 112 -22.27 -13.78 -14.04
CA LYS A 112 -23.35 -13.29 -13.17
C LYS A 112 -23.44 -11.75 -13.15
N TYR A 113 -22.32 -11.06 -13.29
CA TYR A 113 -22.17 -9.61 -13.20
C TYR A 113 -21.25 -9.07 -14.30
N PRO A 114 -21.60 -9.24 -15.58
CA PRO A 114 -20.77 -8.81 -16.72
C PRO A 114 -20.49 -7.29 -16.72
N GLU A 115 -21.42 -6.50 -16.18
CA GLU A 115 -21.32 -5.04 -16.05
C GLU A 115 -20.14 -4.61 -15.18
N LEU A 116 -19.74 -5.42 -14.21
CA LEU A 116 -18.58 -5.17 -13.35
C LEU A 116 -17.24 -5.33 -14.09
N ARG A 117 -17.25 -5.87 -15.31
CA ARG A 117 -16.04 -6.11 -16.11
C ARG A 117 -14.92 -6.78 -15.31
N PRO A 118 -15.17 -7.93 -14.66
CA PRO A 118 -14.19 -8.55 -13.77
C PRO A 118 -12.94 -8.99 -14.54
N GLN A 119 -11.77 -8.77 -13.89
CA GLN A 119 -10.45 -9.09 -14.43
C GLN A 119 -9.54 -9.58 -13.31
N LEU A 120 -8.45 -10.26 -13.68
CA LEU A 120 -7.35 -10.55 -12.78
C LEU A 120 -6.26 -9.50 -12.96
N LEU A 121 -5.76 -8.98 -11.84
CA LEU A 121 -4.62 -8.08 -11.80
C LEU A 121 -3.42 -8.80 -11.20
N PRO A 122 -2.28 -8.83 -11.89
CA PRO A 122 -1.06 -9.36 -11.30
C PRO A 122 -0.57 -8.42 -10.20
N ILE A 123 -0.14 -9.01 -9.08
CA ILE A 123 0.49 -8.29 -7.99
C ILE A 123 1.85 -8.90 -7.68
N HIS A 124 2.76 -8.02 -7.30
CA HIS A 124 4.08 -8.39 -6.79
C HIS A 124 4.23 -7.76 -5.40
N THR A 125 4.40 -8.58 -4.40
CA THR A 125 4.61 -8.17 -3.01
C THR A 125 5.91 -8.75 -2.49
N ALA A 126 6.38 -8.28 -1.35
CA ALA A 126 7.54 -8.87 -0.68
C ALA A 126 7.33 -10.37 -0.35
N ALA A 127 6.08 -10.82 -0.21
CA ALA A 127 5.72 -12.22 0.06
C ALA A 127 5.61 -13.08 -1.21
N GLY A 128 5.69 -12.47 -2.41
CA GLY A 128 5.61 -13.18 -3.69
C GLY A 128 4.68 -12.52 -4.70
N SER A 129 4.47 -13.22 -5.82
CA SER A 129 3.59 -12.81 -6.90
C SER A 129 2.24 -13.52 -6.78
N GLY A 130 1.17 -12.82 -7.15
CA GLY A 130 -0.19 -13.37 -7.10
C GLY A 130 -1.12 -12.70 -8.10
N LEU A 131 -2.37 -13.12 -8.06
CA LEU A 131 -3.45 -12.55 -8.87
C LEU A 131 -4.56 -12.05 -7.93
N LEU A 132 -4.96 -10.80 -8.09
CA LEU A 132 -6.13 -10.24 -7.43
C LEU A 132 -7.32 -10.19 -8.39
N LEU A 133 -8.48 -10.57 -7.89
CA LEU A 133 -9.73 -10.33 -8.57
C LEU A 133 -10.04 -8.84 -8.52
N SER A 134 -10.43 -8.25 -9.64
CA SER A 134 -10.81 -6.85 -9.71
C SER A 134 -12.11 -6.66 -10.47
N VAL A 135 -12.83 -5.61 -10.12
CA VAL A 135 -14.09 -5.20 -10.74
C VAL A 135 -14.03 -3.71 -11.07
N LYS A 136 -14.88 -3.26 -11.97
CA LYS A 136 -15.04 -1.84 -12.30
C LYS A 136 -16.19 -1.27 -11.49
N SER A 137 -15.96 -0.15 -10.78
CA SER A 137 -17.01 0.56 -10.06
C SER A 137 -17.89 1.38 -11.02
N ASP A 138 -19.05 1.80 -10.56
CA ASP A 138 -19.84 2.82 -11.24
C ASP A 138 -19.09 4.17 -11.15
N TRP A 139 -18.69 4.53 -9.95
CA TRP A 139 -17.84 5.68 -9.63
C TRP A 139 -17.22 5.52 -8.24
N ALA A 140 -16.19 6.30 -7.96
CA ALA A 140 -15.66 6.48 -6.60
C ALA A 140 -15.33 7.95 -6.37
N SER A 141 -15.58 8.44 -5.14
CA SER A 141 -15.14 9.75 -4.69
C SER A 141 -14.01 9.55 -3.69
N ILE A 142 -12.85 10.08 -4.01
CA ILE A 142 -11.62 9.95 -3.24
C ILE A 142 -11.02 11.34 -3.12
N ASP A 143 -10.82 11.85 -1.90
CA ASP A 143 -10.21 13.15 -1.68
C ASP A 143 -10.95 14.29 -2.44
N GLU A 144 -12.30 14.27 -2.38
CA GLU A 144 -13.21 15.20 -3.07
C GLU A 144 -13.20 15.08 -4.60
N GLN A 145 -12.34 14.25 -5.17
CA GLN A 145 -12.29 13.99 -6.60
C GLN A 145 -13.16 12.79 -6.99
N CYS A 146 -13.94 12.93 -8.06
CA CYS A 146 -14.79 11.87 -8.60
C CYS A 146 -14.05 11.11 -9.71
N TYR A 147 -13.97 9.79 -9.57
CA TYR A 147 -13.36 8.87 -10.53
C TYR A 147 -14.45 8.01 -11.15
N PRO A 148 -14.90 8.27 -12.37
CA PRO A 148 -15.88 7.44 -13.05
C PRO A 148 -15.27 6.10 -13.44
N GLY A 149 -15.88 5.02 -12.99
CA GLY A 149 -15.48 3.68 -13.40
C GLY A 149 -14.08 3.25 -12.98
N ILE A 150 -13.61 3.66 -11.80
CA ILE A 150 -12.32 3.21 -11.26
C ILE A 150 -12.31 1.70 -11.07
N ARG A 151 -11.15 1.08 -11.28
CA ARG A 151 -10.96 -0.34 -10.99
C ARG A 151 -10.71 -0.58 -9.52
N ILE A 152 -11.39 -1.57 -8.96
CA ILE A 152 -11.29 -1.98 -7.56
C ILE A 152 -10.69 -3.38 -7.52
N ALA A 153 -9.56 -3.54 -6.86
CA ALA A 153 -8.97 -4.84 -6.52
C ALA A 153 -9.57 -5.33 -5.20
N LEU A 154 -10.08 -6.54 -5.19
CA LEU A 154 -10.77 -7.14 -4.05
C LEU A 154 -9.79 -8.03 -3.27
N VAL A 155 -9.56 -7.70 -2.01
CA VAL A 155 -8.74 -8.50 -1.10
C VAL A 155 -9.63 -9.18 -0.06
N LYS A 156 -9.32 -10.44 0.26
CA LYS A 156 -10.09 -11.25 1.22
C LYS A 156 -9.61 -11.05 2.65
N THR A 157 -8.34 -10.70 2.81
CA THR A 157 -7.71 -10.45 4.10
C THR A 157 -8.01 -9.03 4.57
N GLU A 158 -8.01 -8.82 5.87
CA GLU A 158 -8.04 -7.49 6.45
C GLU A 158 -6.77 -6.73 6.10
N LEU A 159 -6.92 -5.49 5.68
CA LEU A 159 -5.79 -4.62 5.30
C LEU A 159 -5.12 -4.00 6.53
N GLY A 160 -5.90 -3.70 7.56
CA GLY A 160 -5.37 -3.16 8.81
C GLY A 160 -6.45 -2.58 9.73
N SER A 161 -6.03 -2.08 10.89
CA SER A 161 -6.96 -1.50 11.85
C SER A 161 -7.33 -0.06 11.45
N GLY A 162 -8.65 0.19 11.32
CA GLY A 162 -9.20 1.52 11.08
C GLY A 162 -9.22 1.99 9.63
N TYR A 163 -8.96 1.11 8.66
CA TYR A 163 -9.20 1.32 7.24
C TYR A 163 -9.54 0.00 6.55
N THR A 164 -10.29 0.07 5.48
CA THR A 164 -10.75 -1.08 4.70
C THR A 164 -10.39 -0.96 3.21
N ALA A 165 -9.64 0.09 2.87
CA ALA A 165 -9.17 0.31 1.52
C ALA A 165 -7.74 0.87 1.50
N LEU A 166 -7.03 0.69 0.37
CA LEU A 166 -5.73 1.29 0.08
C LEU A 166 -5.83 2.11 -1.19
N TRP A 167 -5.29 3.33 -1.14
CA TRP A 167 -5.22 4.22 -2.29
C TRP A 167 -3.79 4.69 -2.53
N GLY A 168 -3.25 4.40 -3.71
CA GLY A 168 -1.92 4.80 -4.15
C GLY A 168 -1.92 5.93 -5.19
N GLY A 169 -3.07 6.60 -5.40
CA GLY A 169 -3.16 7.74 -6.31
C GLY A 169 -2.46 8.98 -5.75
N GLU A 170 -2.04 9.85 -6.65
CA GLU A 170 -1.46 11.15 -6.32
C GLU A 170 -2.49 12.05 -5.64
N ARG A 171 -2.04 13.05 -4.87
CA ARG A 171 -2.95 14.06 -4.30
C ARG A 171 -3.57 14.89 -5.42
N SER A 172 -4.81 15.32 -5.24
CA SER A 172 -5.51 16.20 -6.17
C SER A 172 -4.74 17.48 -6.53
N GLN A 173 -3.85 17.94 -5.66
CA GLN A 173 -3.02 19.12 -5.89
C GLN A 173 -1.97 18.94 -6.99
N ASP A 174 -1.51 17.71 -7.23
CA ASP A 174 -0.48 17.43 -8.24
C ASP A 174 -1.05 17.51 -9.68
N TYR A 175 -2.39 17.44 -9.85
CA TYR A 175 -3.06 17.57 -11.14
C TYR A 175 -3.32 19.03 -11.54
N VAL A 176 -3.36 19.96 -10.60
CA VAL A 176 -3.57 21.41 -10.90
C VAL A 176 -2.34 22.01 -11.61
N GLU A 177 -1.14 21.50 -11.34
CA GLU A 177 0.08 21.93 -12.05
C GLU A 177 0.17 21.41 -13.49
N LEU A 178 -0.60 20.37 -13.86
CA LEU A 178 -0.61 19.80 -15.21
C LEU A 178 -1.72 20.34 -16.11
N GLY A 179 -2.51 21.32 -15.66
CA GLY A 179 -3.44 22.09 -16.49
C GLY A 179 -4.65 21.30 -17.02
N VAL A 180 -5.07 20.23 -16.37
CA VAL A 180 -6.28 19.48 -16.75
C VAL A 180 -7.43 19.91 -15.86
N GLU A 181 -8.21 20.88 -16.32
CA GLU A 181 -9.45 21.33 -15.70
C GLU A 181 -10.51 20.23 -15.83
N ALA A 182 -10.83 19.56 -14.71
CA ALA A 182 -11.87 18.52 -14.69
C ALA A 182 -13.24 19.16 -14.82
N ALA A 183 -13.89 18.97 -15.97
CA ALA A 183 -15.28 19.35 -16.16
C ALA A 183 -16.19 18.53 -15.23
N VAL A 184 -16.83 19.21 -14.29
CA VAL A 184 -17.89 18.64 -13.44
C VAL A 184 -19.16 18.58 -14.27
N PRO A 185 -19.78 17.40 -14.50
CA PRO A 185 -21.12 17.35 -15.08
C PRO A 185 -22.16 17.76 -14.04
N ALA A 186 -23.05 18.63 -14.45
CA ALA A 186 -24.19 19.15 -13.69
C ALA A 186 -25.20 18.06 -13.31
#